data_73d7eea55fcbdd6cdac7e55a188bb6e1
#
_entry.id   73d7eea55fcbdd6cdac7e55a188bb6e1
#
_cell.length_a   1.000
_cell.length_b   1.000
_cell.length_c   1.000
_cell.angle_alpha   90.00
_cell.angle_beta   90.00
_cell.angle_gamma   90.00
#
_symmetry.space_group_name_H-M   'P 1'
#
loop_
_entity.id
_entity.type
_entity.pdbx_description
1 polymer ?
#
loop_
_entity_poly.entity_id
_entity_poly.type
_entity_poly.pdbx_seq_one_letter_code
_entity_poly.pdbx_strand_id
1 'polypeptide(L)'
;MVDAADHSCRIRPSRYAQLVGTTVMTLDDGRRERLTTLVDEIDPSGKRVLHIRFPTPHGREPVQVLDVSNWLYAPELATAFAEMVIVWGGDKTAQTRQSLVADMNQGFFKYLAILNDKPPGLEELSTALLNGFIEWLGRREQGALVLASYTRLHYLGVVRTVIAHLKKTACYASRLPSDLHIRHIPWPGVSRLVGHPTEILSQPVWEKLYQVCVNECAQTMRKLEQGWQLMDSGHTDTLTDCLRKLDALYPKVLPAFPVLNRLDATLTRAIGGDDAVAALSIYFQPSSRDLVPFLLLLSMVTFYSGDTLLGARRSDLSQTEILGSKRYVWRPYKARSHRRQYRSFPMTEAPDSPSILMPFIERWTARIRLCAIPRLQDHLFLWIPVHGVARQPSTFESKSGATKGAWQPSLETFLSEQGLPHLTLRQIRATGLDIIHDLFAGDLRAVQAAGGQQRPDVILSHYTSDAARKRNDEQLGEVMALRGRWRESAGLLESRGLPSGQDLAAATPGWRCLDPYNSPIPGQEQGKLCSAYGACPICPLANFNALDAYSLARALQLKAKIEAAQTVLTAGRWLKVWAPRLLRLIDYWLPRIQDSTVIEAASRLDLDELPELE
;
A
#
# COMPACT_ATOMS: atom_id res chain seq x y z
N MET A 1 -23.62 54.51 13.47
CA MET A 1 -22.26 54.04 13.22
C MET A 1 -21.97 53.00 14.28
N VAL A 2 -22.14 51.76 13.95
CA VAL A 2 -21.81 50.62 14.82
C VAL A 2 -20.76 49.83 14.05
N ASP A 3 -19.58 49.78 14.61
CA ASP A 3 -18.42 49.08 14.05
C ASP A 3 -18.75 47.60 13.83
N ALA A 4 -18.65 47.17 12.60
CA ALA A 4 -18.65 45.74 12.24
C ALA A 4 -17.29 45.14 12.68
N ALA A 5 -17.31 44.46 13.81
CA ALA A 5 -16.14 43.70 14.29
C ALA A 5 -15.84 42.60 13.30
N ASP A 6 -14.69 42.71 12.68
CA ASP A 6 -14.06 41.71 11.81
C ASP A 6 -13.70 40.45 12.65
N HIS A 7 -14.61 39.47 12.67
CA HIS A 7 -14.38 38.17 13.30
C HIS A 7 -13.80 37.19 12.29
N SER A 8 -12.61 37.50 11.75
CA SER A 8 -11.81 36.50 11.06
C SER A 8 -11.34 35.47 12.09
N CYS A 9 -12.01 34.32 12.11
CA CYS A 9 -11.60 33.18 12.94
C CYS A 9 -10.24 32.65 12.46
N ARG A 10 -9.14 33.13 13.05
CA ARG A 10 -7.80 32.66 12.75
C ARG A 10 -7.63 31.23 13.27
N ILE A 11 -7.73 30.27 12.38
CA ILE A 11 -7.49 28.85 12.66
C ILE A 11 -5.98 28.65 12.85
N ARG A 12 -5.55 28.17 14.03
CA ARG A 12 -4.16 27.79 14.27
C ARG A 12 -3.80 26.59 13.42
N PRO A 13 -2.63 26.57 12.75
CA PRO A 13 -2.18 25.42 11.97
C PRO A 13 -2.04 24.18 12.87
N SER A 14 -2.32 22.98 12.30
CA SER A 14 -2.24 21.72 13.02
C SER A 14 -0.81 21.47 13.54
N ARG A 15 -0.69 20.72 14.65
CA ARG A 15 0.61 20.28 15.20
C ARG A 15 1.54 19.64 14.16
N TYR A 16 0.99 19.09 13.11
CA TYR A 16 1.72 18.46 12.00
C TYR A 16 2.44 19.50 11.12
N ALA A 17 1.84 20.66 10.88
CA ALA A 17 2.49 21.76 10.17
C ALA A 17 3.74 22.26 10.93
N GLN A 18 3.77 22.11 12.26
CA GLN A 18 4.93 22.43 13.10
C GLN A 18 6.01 21.34 13.07
N LEU A 19 5.66 20.06 12.90
CA LEU A 19 6.61 18.93 12.91
C LEU A 19 7.29 18.68 11.55
N VAL A 20 6.65 19.01 10.44
CA VAL A 20 7.22 18.89 9.08
C VAL A 20 8.27 19.97 8.80
N GLY A 21 8.34 21.00 9.65
CA GLY A 21 9.27 22.12 9.54
C GLY A 21 10.75 21.81 9.75
N THR A 22 11.11 20.63 10.24
CA THR A 22 12.49 20.37 10.70
C THR A 22 13.38 19.57 9.75
N THR A 23 12.92 19.07 8.61
CA THR A 23 13.83 18.24 7.77
C THR A 23 13.66 18.33 6.25
N VAL A 24 12.83 19.18 5.67
CA VAL A 24 12.74 19.31 4.21
C VAL A 24 12.50 20.76 3.82
N MET A 25 13.51 21.36 3.22
CA MET A 25 13.54 22.66 2.52
C MET A 25 12.66 23.75 3.13
N THR A 26 13.32 24.71 3.70
CA THR A 26 12.82 26.01 4.15
C THR A 26 12.05 26.76 3.06
N LEU A 27 10.81 26.37 2.80
CA LEU A 27 9.82 27.32 2.37
C LEU A 27 9.37 28.04 3.64
N ASP A 28 9.60 29.34 3.69
CA ASP A 28 9.14 30.25 4.72
C ASP A 28 7.71 29.88 5.17
N ASP A 29 7.51 29.62 6.46
CA ASP A 29 6.22 29.17 7.01
C ASP A 29 5.09 30.16 6.65
N GLY A 30 5.37 31.44 6.55
CA GLY A 30 4.43 32.46 6.07
C GLY A 30 4.06 32.33 4.57
N ARG A 31 4.81 31.57 3.78
CA ARG A 31 4.48 31.27 2.39
C ARG A 31 3.60 30.01 2.27
N ARG A 32 3.70 29.08 3.22
CA ARG A 32 2.81 27.88 3.31
C ARG A 32 1.42 28.27 3.78
N GLU A 33 1.29 29.11 4.78
CA GLU A 33 0.01 29.62 5.26
C GLU A 33 -0.74 30.40 4.17
N ARG A 34 -0.01 31.18 3.36
CA ARG A 34 -0.57 31.91 2.21
C ARG A 34 -1.00 31.03 1.04
N LEU A 35 -0.50 29.80 0.95
CA LEU A 35 -0.85 28.87 -0.14
C LEU A 35 -2.05 27.95 0.19
N THR A 36 -2.38 27.79 1.49
CA THR A 36 -3.62 27.07 1.89
C THR A 36 -4.71 28.08 2.10
N THR A 37 -5.52 28.31 1.09
CA THR A 37 -6.51 29.39 1.09
C THR A 37 -7.85 28.90 0.55
N LEU A 38 -8.93 29.48 1.08
CA LEU A 38 -10.22 29.48 0.45
C LEU A 38 -10.28 30.68 -0.51
N VAL A 39 -10.61 30.42 -1.77
CA VAL A 39 -10.76 31.44 -2.79
C VAL A 39 -12.23 31.47 -3.19
N ASP A 40 -12.86 32.61 -2.94
CA ASP A 40 -14.23 32.92 -3.29
C ASP A 40 -14.18 34.13 -4.24
N GLU A 41 -14.41 33.89 -5.51
CA GLU A 41 -14.24 34.90 -6.55
C GLU A 41 -15.31 34.76 -7.63
N ILE A 42 -15.47 35.79 -8.44
CA ILE A 42 -16.32 35.75 -9.64
C ILE A 42 -15.40 35.45 -10.84
N ASP A 43 -15.70 34.37 -11.54
CA ASP A 43 -14.95 34.00 -12.73
C ASP A 43 -15.17 34.98 -13.91
N PRO A 44 -14.39 34.91 -15.00
CA PRO A 44 -14.57 35.78 -16.17
C PRO A 44 -15.93 35.67 -16.85
N SER A 45 -16.71 34.62 -16.58
CA SER A 45 -18.08 34.44 -17.06
C SER A 45 -19.14 35.08 -16.18
N GLY A 46 -18.75 35.70 -15.04
CA GLY A 46 -19.64 36.28 -14.06
C GLY A 46 -20.21 35.30 -13.04
N LYS A 47 -19.72 34.06 -13.03
CA LYS A 47 -20.17 33.01 -12.09
C LYS A 47 -19.31 33.03 -10.84
N ARG A 48 -19.97 32.98 -9.66
CA ARG A 48 -19.26 32.80 -8.38
C ARG A 48 -18.64 31.41 -8.29
N VAL A 49 -17.36 31.32 -7.99
CA VAL A 49 -16.59 30.09 -7.85
C VAL A 49 -15.95 30.01 -6.46
N LEU A 50 -15.90 28.80 -5.92
CA LEU A 50 -15.32 28.51 -4.61
C LEU A 50 -14.25 27.41 -4.78
N HIS A 51 -13.01 27.77 -4.48
CA HIS A 51 -11.87 26.86 -4.60
C HIS A 51 -11.14 26.73 -3.29
N ILE A 52 -10.74 25.49 -2.94
CA ILE A 52 -9.83 25.23 -1.83
C ILE A 52 -8.45 24.95 -2.43
N ARG A 53 -7.45 25.72 -2.02
CA ARG A 53 -6.06 25.57 -2.46
C ARG A 53 -5.20 24.99 -1.36
N PHE A 54 -4.46 23.92 -1.67
CA PHE A 54 -3.48 23.31 -0.77
C PHE A 54 -2.09 23.30 -1.39
N PRO A 55 -1.03 23.62 -0.62
CA PRO A 55 0.33 23.44 -1.11
C PRO A 55 0.63 21.97 -1.35
N THR A 56 1.30 21.67 -2.47
CA THR A 56 1.75 20.32 -2.82
C THR A 56 3.27 20.32 -2.98
N PRO A 57 4.05 20.25 -1.90
CA PRO A 57 5.50 20.40 -1.95
C PRO A 57 6.20 19.35 -2.82
N HIS A 58 5.58 18.21 -3.02
CA HIS A 58 6.11 17.08 -3.80
C HIS A 58 5.31 16.77 -5.06
N GLY A 59 4.20 17.47 -5.33
CA GLY A 59 3.36 17.25 -6.52
C GLY A 59 3.94 17.89 -7.79
N ARG A 60 3.42 17.51 -8.95
CA ARG A 60 3.75 18.11 -10.24
C ARG A 60 3.43 19.61 -10.29
N GLU A 61 2.35 20.03 -9.64
CA GLU A 61 1.97 21.43 -9.49
C GLU A 61 2.20 21.91 -8.06
N PRO A 62 2.56 23.18 -7.86
CA PRO A 62 2.86 23.72 -6.52
C PRO A 62 1.65 23.76 -5.61
N VAL A 63 0.46 23.78 -6.19
CA VAL A 63 -0.81 23.92 -5.48
C VAL A 63 -1.82 22.94 -6.05
N GLN A 64 -2.48 22.20 -5.17
CA GLN A 64 -3.70 21.47 -5.51
C GLN A 64 -4.88 22.43 -5.41
N VAL A 65 -5.66 22.55 -6.46
CA VAL A 65 -6.91 23.30 -6.47
C VAL A 65 -8.06 22.31 -6.43
N LEU A 66 -8.93 22.42 -5.44
CA LEU A 66 -10.17 21.65 -5.33
C LEU A 66 -11.35 22.58 -5.62
N ASP A 67 -12.05 22.33 -6.70
CA ASP A 67 -13.26 23.07 -7.04
C ASP A 67 -14.43 22.53 -6.23
N VAL A 68 -15.02 23.41 -5.42
CA VAL A 68 -16.20 23.16 -4.59
C VAL A 68 -17.32 24.14 -4.92
N SER A 69 -17.30 24.75 -6.08
CA SER A 69 -18.27 25.76 -6.52
C SER A 69 -19.71 25.24 -6.54
N ASN A 70 -19.92 23.95 -6.76
CA ASN A 70 -21.23 23.32 -6.68
C ASN A 70 -21.82 23.28 -5.25
N TRP A 71 -21.02 23.52 -4.20
CA TRP A 71 -21.50 23.67 -2.83
C TRP A 71 -22.21 25.01 -2.60
N LEU A 72 -21.95 25.99 -3.47
CA LEU A 72 -22.57 27.32 -3.40
C LEU A 72 -24.09 27.31 -3.59
N TYR A 73 -24.69 26.15 -3.87
CA TYR A 73 -26.14 25.97 -3.71
C TYR A 73 -26.59 26.30 -2.26
N ALA A 74 -25.80 25.95 -1.25
CA ALA A 74 -25.99 26.33 0.15
C ALA A 74 -24.77 27.15 0.63
N PRO A 75 -24.71 28.47 0.35
CA PRO A 75 -23.47 29.26 0.44
C PRO A 75 -22.84 29.27 1.83
N GLU A 76 -23.66 29.31 2.88
CA GLU A 76 -23.20 29.32 4.26
C GLU A 76 -22.55 27.96 4.64
N LEU A 77 -23.22 26.86 4.31
CA LEU A 77 -22.65 25.51 4.50
C LEU A 77 -21.42 25.31 3.63
N ALA A 78 -21.41 25.81 2.40
CA ALA A 78 -20.28 25.72 1.49
C ALA A 78 -19.02 26.31 2.11
N THR A 79 -19.09 27.51 2.65
CA THR A 79 -17.98 28.20 3.30
C THR A 79 -17.52 27.43 4.54
N ALA A 80 -18.45 27.09 5.45
CA ALA A 80 -18.12 26.37 6.68
C ALA A 80 -17.51 24.99 6.42
N PHE A 81 -18.04 24.24 5.47
CA PHE A 81 -17.52 22.92 5.08
C PHE A 81 -16.15 23.05 4.39
N ALA A 82 -15.96 24.04 3.52
CA ALA A 82 -14.69 24.28 2.86
C ALA A 82 -13.57 24.62 3.87
N GLU A 83 -13.86 25.46 4.86
CA GLU A 83 -12.91 25.75 5.94
C GLU A 83 -12.57 24.50 6.77
N MET A 84 -13.57 23.66 7.08
CA MET A 84 -13.29 22.40 7.79
C MET A 84 -12.47 21.43 6.94
N VAL A 85 -12.67 21.42 5.63
CA VAL A 85 -11.82 20.64 4.70
C VAL A 85 -10.38 21.16 4.71
N ILE A 86 -10.17 22.48 4.84
CA ILE A 86 -8.82 23.06 4.98
C ILE A 86 -8.16 22.55 6.26
N VAL A 87 -8.86 22.62 7.39
CA VAL A 87 -8.36 22.16 8.69
C VAL A 87 -8.03 20.66 8.69
N TRP A 88 -8.99 19.86 8.22
CA TRP A 88 -8.83 18.41 8.15
C TRP A 88 -7.79 17.98 7.12
N GLY A 89 -7.73 18.69 5.98
CA GLY A 89 -6.90 18.33 4.83
C GLY A 89 -5.44 18.67 4.97
N GLY A 90 -5.05 19.46 5.95
CA GLY A 90 -3.67 19.93 6.12
C GLY A 90 -2.63 18.81 6.23
N ASP A 91 -2.98 17.72 6.88
CA ASP A 91 -2.15 16.53 7.09
C ASP A 91 -2.47 15.37 6.12
N LYS A 92 -3.39 15.54 5.18
CA LYS A 92 -3.82 14.50 4.24
C LYS A 92 -3.11 14.59 2.89
N THR A 93 -3.07 13.46 2.18
CA THR A 93 -2.54 13.45 0.81
C THR A 93 -3.49 14.16 -0.15
N ALA A 94 -2.97 14.67 -1.27
CA ALA A 94 -3.77 15.31 -2.31
C ALA A 94 -4.92 14.41 -2.81
N GLN A 95 -4.67 13.11 -2.97
CA GLN A 95 -5.68 12.13 -3.36
C GLN A 95 -6.80 12.01 -2.31
N THR A 96 -6.44 11.97 -1.03
CA THR A 96 -7.41 11.84 0.06
C THR A 96 -8.32 13.08 0.15
N ARG A 97 -7.74 14.27 -0.05
CA ARG A 97 -8.50 15.53 -0.11
C ARG A 97 -9.46 15.56 -1.29
N GLN A 98 -8.99 15.16 -2.47
CA GLN A 98 -9.81 15.08 -3.68
C GLN A 98 -10.94 14.07 -3.54
N SER A 99 -10.67 12.90 -2.96
CA SER A 99 -11.72 11.90 -2.70
C SER A 99 -12.79 12.44 -1.77
N LEU A 100 -12.39 13.12 -0.69
CA LEU A 100 -13.36 13.73 0.24
C LEU A 100 -14.28 14.73 -0.46
N VAL A 101 -13.72 15.63 -1.28
CA VAL A 101 -14.51 16.62 -2.03
C VAL A 101 -15.44 15.93 -3.03
N ALA A 102 -14.94 14.92 -3.76
CA ALA A 102 -15.76 14.16 -4.70
C ALA A 102 -16.93 13.44 -3.99
N ASP A 103 -16.66 12.85 -2.83
CA ASP A 103 -17.69 12.18 -2.02
C ASP A 103 -18.72 13.16 -1.46
N MET A 104 -18.30 14.35 -1.04
CA MET A 104 -19.20 15.42 -0.62
C MET A 104 -20.09 15.88 -1.79
N ASN A 105 -19.48 16.04 -2.99
CA ASN A 105 -20.21 16.44 -4.19
C ASN A 105 -21.27 15.41 -4.59
N GLN A 106 -20.92 14.13 -4.60
CA GLN A 106 -21.83 13.05 -5.00
C GLN A 106 -22.76 12.59 -3.89
N GLY A 107 -22.43 12.89 -2.64
CA GLY A 107 -23.21 12.57 -1.44
C GLY A 107 -24.05 13.76 -0.96
N PHE A 108 -23.53 14.46 0.02
CA PHE A 108 -24.29 15.43 0.80
C PHE A 108 -24.79 16.63 0.00
N PHE A 109 -23.96 17.28 -0.77
CA PHE A 109 -24.38 18.44 -1.56
C PHE A 109 -25.33 18.06 -2.72
N LYS A 110 -25.19 16.86 -3.28
CA LYS A 110 -26.18 16.32 -4.22
C LYS A 110 -27.53 16.08 -3.55
N TYR A 111 -27.55 15.58 -2.33
CA TYR A 111 -28.77 15.41 -1.55
C TYR A 111 -29.45 16.77 -1.27
N LEU A 112 -28.69 17.78 -0.80
CA LEU A 112 -29.22 19.13 -0.56
C LEU A 112 -29.84 19.72 -1.83
N ALA A 113 -29.20 19.55 -2.99
CA ALA A 113 -29.70 20.08 -4.25
C ALA A 113 -31.02 19.42 -4.71
N ILE A 114 -31.35 18.21 -4.24
CA ILE A 114 -32.58 17.48 -4.58
C ILE A 114 -33.76 17.92 -3.68
N LEU A 115 -33.50 18.50 -2.50
CA LEU A 115 -34.56 18.86 -1.55
C LEU A 115 -35.50 19.95 -2.06
N ASN A 116 -35.14 20.69 -3.13
CA ASN A 116 -35.92 21.77 -3.76
C ASN A 116 -36.40 22.90 -2.83
N ASP A 117 -35.94 22.92 -1.59
CA ASP A 117 -36.28 23.92 -0.57
C ASP A 117 -35.22 25.02 -0.54
N LYS A 118 -35.49 26.04 0.30
CA LYS A 118 -34.49 27.06 0.60
C LYS A 118 -33.18 26.36 1.05
N PRO A 119 -32.02 26.72 0.47
CA PRO A 119 -30.76 26.12 0.86
C PRO A 119 -30.53 26.29 2.38
N PRO A 120 -30.19 25.19 3.10
CA PRO A 120 -30.05 25.27 4.55
C PRO A 120 -28.78 26.03 4.94
N GLY A 121 -28.86 26.81 6.02
CA GLY A 121 -27.70 27.37 6.71
C GLY A 121 -27.15 26.43 7.79
N LEU A 122 -26.27 26.95 8.63
CA LEU A 122 -25.68 26.18 9.74
C LEU A 122 -26.69 25.83 10.84
N GLU A 123 -27.64 26.71 11.09
CA GLU A 123 -28.68 26.54 12.11
C GLU A 123 -29.71 25.49 11.70
N GLU A 124 -29.93 25.32 10.39
CA GLU A 124 -30.81 24.30 9.84
C GLU A 124 -30.11 22.92 9.66
N LEU A 125 -28.82 22.82 9.93
CA LEU A 125 -28.07 21.55 9.90
C LEU A 125 -28.50 20.64 11.06
N SER A 126 -29.75 20.19 11.04
CA SER A 126 -30.41 19.47 12.12
C SER A 126 -30.20 17.95 12.04
N THR A 127 -30.51 17.27 13.15
CA THR A 127 -30.58 15.79 13.19
C THR A 127 -31.61 15.26 12.19
N ALA A 128 -32.73 15.98 11.95
CA ALA A 128 -33.74 15.60 10.96
C ALA A 128 -33.17 15.64 9.52
N LEU A 129 -32.47 16.72 9.16
CA LEU A 129 -31.82 16.84 7.85
C LEU A 129 -30.81 15.69 7.61
N LEU A 130 -30.02 15.34 8.62
CA LEU A 130 -29.02 14.25 8.51
C LEU A 130 -29.67 12.86 8.47
N ASN A 131 -30.81 12.67 9.13
CA ASN A 131 -31.60 11.44 9.00
C ASN A 131 -32.17 11.30 7.58
N GLY A 132 -32.72 12.39 7.01
CA GLY A 132 -33.14 12.40 5.61
C GLY A 132 -31.99 12.07 4.63
N PHE A 133 -30.79 12.58 4.88
CA PHE A 133 -29.60 12.19 4.10
C PHE A 133 -29.29 10.68 4.22
N ILE A 134 -29.39 10.12 5.42
CA ILE A 134 -29.19 8.67 5.65
C ILE A 134 -30.25 7.85 4.89
N GLU A 135 -31.51 8.29 4.90
CA GLU A 135 -32.59 7.64 4.14
C GLU A 135 -32.37 7.74 2.64
N TRP A 136 -31.96 8.92 2.15
CA TRP A 136 -31.61 9.12 0.75
C TRP A 136 -30.45 8.22 0.31
N LEU A 137 -29.41 8.06 1.13
CA LEU A 137 -28.34 7.11 0.87
C LEU A 137 -28.83 5.66 0.80
N GLY A 138 -29.84 5.31 1.60
CA GLY A 138 -30.46 3.98 1.65
C GLY A 138 -31.55 3.72 0.61
N ARG A 139 -31.84 4.70 -0.27
CA ARG A 139 -32.93 4.58 -1.25
C ARG A 139 -32.80 3.39 -2.17
N ARG A 140 -33.94 2.90 -2.60
CA ARG A 140 -34.04 1.80 -3.55
C ARG A 140 -34.77 2.24 -4.80
N GLU A 141 -34.32 1.76 -5.94
CA GLU A 141 -34.99 1.89 -7.23
C GLU A 141 -35.24 0.49 -7.78
N GLN A 142 -36.46 0.21 -8.18
CA GLN A 142 -36.90 -1.13 -8.64
C GLN A 142 -36.52 -2.27 -7.66
N GLY A 143 -36.58 -2.00 -6.35
CA GLY A 143 -36.25 -2.96 -5.30
C GLY A 143 -34.77 -3.11 -4.97
N ALA A 144 -33.85 -2.63 -5.82
CA ALA A 144 -32.42 -2.68 -5.60
C ALA A 144 -31.89 -1.40 -4.93
N LEU A 145 -30.83 -1.53 -4.12
CA LEU A 145 -30.16 -0.37 -3.54
C LEU A 145 -29.43 0.43 -4.63
N VAL A 146 -29.66 1.73 -4.68
CA VAL A 146 -28.99 2.63 -5.66
C VAL A 146 -27.49 2.73 -5.39
N LEU A 147 -27.11 2.71 -4.13
CA LEU A 147 -25.70 2.81 -3.74
C LEU A 147 -25.23 1.53 -3.02
N ALA A 148 -24.07 1.04 -3.38
CA ALA A 148 -23.41 -0.06 -2.68
C ALA A 148 -23.19 0.29 -1.19
N SER A 149 -23.19 -0.71 -0.33
CA SER A 149 -23.05 -0.55 1.13
C SER A 149 -21.79 0.23 1.52
N TYR A 150 -20.67 -0.06 0.87
CA TYR A 150 -19.41 0.65 1.09
C TYR A 150 -19.53 2.15 0.73
N THR A 151 -20.13 2.48 -0.41
CA THR A 151 -20.32 3.87 -0.87
C THR A 151 -21.18 4.66 0.10
N ARG A 152 -22.29 4.07 0.60
CA ARG A 152 -23.16 4.69 1.61
C ARG A 152 -22.40 5.03 2.89
N LEU A 153 -21.66 4.06 3.43
CA LEU A 153 -20.84 4.26 4.63
C LEU A 153 -19.74 5.29 4.42
N HIS A 154 -19.21 5.36 3.21
CA HIS A 154 -18.14 6.30 2.87
C HIS A 154 -18.66 7.73 2.82
N TYR A 155 -19.74 7.98 2.09
CA TYR A 155 -20.39 9.30 2.02
C TYR A 155 -20.84 9.80 3.40
N LEU A 156 -21.46 8.94 4.20
CA LEU A 156 -21.82 9.29 5.57
C LEU A 156 -20.60 9.58 6.44
N GLY A 157 -19.52 8.81 6.27
CA GLY A 157 -18.27 8.98 6.99
C GLY A 157 -17.60 10.34 6.74
N VAL A 158 -17.64 10.80 5.49
CA VAL A 158 -17.12 12.12 5.09
C VAL A 158 -17.91 13.25 5.78
N VAL A 159 -19.24 13.20 5.74
CA VAL A 159 -20.10 14.19 6.40
C VAL A 159 -19.86 14.21 7.92
N ARG A 160 -19.77 13.04 8.56
CA ARG A 160 -19.41 12.94 9.98
C ARG A 160 -18.09 13.60 10.31
N THR A 161 -17.09 13.40 9.47
CA THR A 161 -15.75 13.99 9.66
C THR A 161 -15.84 15.51 9.66
N VAL A 162 -16.51 16.10 8.69
CA VAL A 162 -16.66 17.56 8.59
C VAL A 162 -17.47 18.10 9.77
N ILE A 163 -18.60 17.50 10.11
CA ILE A 163 -19.44 17.93 11.25
C ILE A 163 -18.68 17.80 12.58
N ALA A 164 -17.86 16.76 12.75
CA ALA A 164 -17.04 16.63 13.96
C ALA A 164 -16.00 17.76 14.10
N HIS A 165 -15.50 18.32 12.99
CA HIS A 165 -14.63 19.49 13.00
C HIS A 165 -15.41 20.78 13.24
N LEU A 166 -16.60 20.95 12.63
CA LEU A 166 -17.49 22.09 12.91
C LEU A 166 -17.82 22.19 14.40
N LYS A 167 -18.18 21.08 15.05
CA LYS A 167 -18.46 21.02 16.50
C LYS A 167 -17.28 21.38 17.39
N LYS A 168 -16.05 21.24 16.89
CA LYS A 168 -14.81 21.60 17.63
C LYS A 168 -14.37 23.03 17.39
N THR A 169 -14.91 23.71 16.40
CA THR A 169 -14.53 25.06 16.00
C THR A 169 -15.51 26.06 16.62
N ALA A 170 -15.05 26.86 17.57
CA ALA A 170 -15.90 27.69 18.43
C ALA A 170 -16.90 28.59 17.67
N CYS A 171 -16.47 29.23 16.56
CA CYS A 171 -17.32 30.08 15.74
C CYS A 171 -18.47 29.34 15.05
N TYR A 172 -18.32 28.04 14.78
CA TYR A 172 -19.37 27.21 14.19
C TYR A 172 -20.19 26.46 15.24
N ALA A 173 -19.52 26.00 16.30
CA ALA A 173 -20.17 25.21 17.36
C ALA A 173 -21.36 25.92 18.01
N SER A 174 -21.25 27.24 18.20
CA SER A 174 -22.33 28.06 18.79
C SER A 174 -23.54 28.24 17.87
N ARG A 175 -23.41 27.99 16.58
CA ARG A 175 -24.45 28.13 15.56
C ARG A 175 -25.09 26.82 15.17
N LEU A 176 -24.49 25.69 15.56
CA LEU A 176 -25.06 24.38 15.30
C LEU A 176 -26.17 24.05 16.32
N PRO A 177 -27.25 23.36 15.90
CA PRO A 177 -28.24 22.85 16.82
C PRO A 177 -27.63 22.03 17.96
N SER A 178 -28.03 22.27 19.19
CA SER A 178 -27.50 21.60 20.38
C SER A 178 -27.76 20.10 20.39
N ASP A 179 -28.85 19.65 19.74
CA ASP A 179 -29.27 18.27 19.59
C ASP A 179 -28.69 17.58 18.35
N LEU A 180 -27.78 18.24 17.60
CA LEU A 180 -27.22 17.71 16.37
C LEU A 180 -26.54 16.37 16.61
N HIS A 181 -27.15 15.31 16.09
CA HIS A 181 -26.64 13.94 16.21
C HIS A 181 -26.68 13.20 14.86
N ILE A 182 -25.68 12.35 14.62
CA ILE A 182 -25.62 11.47 13.45
C ILE A 182 -25.60 10.01 13.93
N ARG A 183 -26.57 9.22 13.50
CA ARG A 183 -26.63 7.78 13.85
C ARG A 183 -25.31 7.08 13.53
N HIS A 184 -24.75 6.41 14.53
CA HIS A 184 -23.44 5.75 14.36
C HIS A 184 -23.54 4.53 13.44
N ILE A 185 -24.59 3.71 13.53
CA ILE A 185 -24.83 2.51 12.72
C ILE A 185 -26.23 2.62 12.11
N PRO A 186 -26.41 3.38 11.01
CA PRO A 186 -27.74 3.55 10.42
C PRO A 186 -28.24 2.32 9.68
N TRP A 187 -27.33 1.43 9.27
CA TRP A 187 -27.65 0.19 8.55
C TRP A 187 -27.02 -1.00 9.31
N PRO A 188 -27.80 -1.69 10.19
CA PRO A 188 -27.34 -2.87 10.89
C PRO A 188 -26.90 -3.96 9.91
N GLY A 189 -25.82 -4.67 10.23
CA GLY A 189 -25.26 -5.73 9.38
C GLY A 189 -24.37 -5.25 8.22
N VAL A 190 -24.31 -3.94 7.96
CA VAL A 190 -23.41 -3.36 6.97
C VAL A 190 -22.07 -3.03 7.63
N SER A 191 -21.04 -3.82 7.33
CA SER A 191 -19.69 -3.60 7.85
C SER A 191 -18.80 -2.95 6.79
N ARG A 192 -17.92 -2.03 7.22
CA ARG A 192 -16.80 -1.56 6.38
C ARG A 192 -15.79 -2.66 6.05
N LEU A 193 -15.79 -3.73 6.85
CA LEU A 193 -14.86 -4.86 6.71
C LEU A 193 -15.24 -5.83 5.60
N VAL A 194 -16.45 -5.73 5.04
CA VAL A 194 -16.88 -6.51 3.87
C VAL A 194 -16.43 -5.80 2.59
N GLY A 195 -15.14 -5.48 2.51
CA GLY A 195 -14.50 -5.20 1.24
C GLY A 195 -14.12 -6.53 0.62
N HIS A 196 -14.50 -6.78 -0.63
CA HIS A 196 -13.94 -7.91 -1.36
C HIS A 196 -12.42 -7.75 -1.41
N PRO A 197 -11.65 -8.79 -1.03
CA PRO A 197 -10.20 -8.75 -1.19
C PRO A 197 -9.88 -8.48 -2.66
N THR A 198 -8.72 -7.90 -2.91
CA THR A 198 -8.28 -7.70 -4.30
C THR A 198 -8.09 -9.06 -4.94
N GLU A 199 -8.77 -9.29 -6.04
CA GLU A 199 -8.62 -10.50 -6.83
C GLU A 199 -7.16 -10.68 -7.25
N ILE A 200 -6.62 -11.88 -7.04
CA ILE A 200 -5.26 -12.24 -7.43
C ILE A 200 -5.25 -12.75 -8.87
N LEU A 201 -4.11 -12.55 -9.53
CA LEU A 201 -3.89 -13.10 -10.87
C LEU A 201 -3.69 -14.61 -10.78
N SER A 202 -4.18 -15.34 -11.78
CA SER A 202 -3.87 -16.76 -11.90
C SER A 202 -2.40 -16.98 -12.21
N GLN A 203 -1.85 -18.13 -11.81
CA GLN A 203 -0.45 -18.46 -12.03
C GLN A 203 -0.01 -18.33 -13.50
N PRO A 204 -0.78 -18.84 -14.51
CA PRO A 204 -0.38 -18.66 -15.92
C PRO A 204 -0.33 -17.21 -16.37
N VAL A 205 -1.22 -16.34 -15.85
CA VAL A 205 -1.22 -14.90 -16.17
C VAL A 205 -0.01 -14.22 -15.53
N TRP A 206 0.31 -14.58 -14.27
CA TRP A 206 1.48 -14.06 -13.55
C TRP A 206 2.79 -14.43 -14.26
N GLU A 207 2.97 -15.68 -14.62
CA GLU A 207 4.16 -16.19 -15.31
C GLU A 207 4.33 -15.55 -16.69
N LYS A 208 3.23 -15.49 -17.49
CA LYS A 208 3.23 -14.82 -18.79
C LYS A 208 3.60 -13.35 -18.66
N LEU A 209 2.99 -12.63 -17.70
CA LEU A 209 3.28 -11.23 -17.43
C LEU A 209 4.76 -11.01 -17.10
N TYR A 210 5.30 -11.82 -16.20
CA TYR A 210 6.72 -11.76 -15.82
C TYR A 210 7.62 -11.97 -17.03
N GLN A 211 7.39 -13.06 -17.77
CA GLN A 211 8.23 -13.42 -18.92
C GLN A 211 8.21 -12.35 -20.02
N VAL A 212 7.04 -11.82 -20.32
CA VAL A 212 6.88 -10.74 -21.33
C VAL A 212 7.62 -9.48 -20.89
N CYS A 213 7.48 -9.09 -19.63
CA CYS A 213 8.17 -7.91 -19.11
C CYS A 213 9.70 -8.09 -19.12
N VAL A 214 10.21 -9.25 -18.70
CA VAL A 214 11.66 -9.56 -18.76
C VAL A 214 12.18 -9.47 -20.18
N ASN A 215 11.49 -10.11 -21.13
CA ASN A 215 11.89 -10.14 -22.53
C ASN A 215 11.90 -8.73 -23.14
N GLU A 216 10.86 -7.94 -22.93
CA GLU A 216 10.76 -6.58 -23.49
C GLU A 216 11.79 -5.64 -22.86
N CYS A 217 12.01 -5.70 -21.54
CA CYS A 217 13.06 -4.94 -20.88
C CYS A 217 14.44 -5.31 -21.43
N ALA A 218 14.76 -6.60 -21.53
CA ALA A 218 16.04 -7.06 -22.04
C ALA A 218 16.26 -6.68 -23.51
N GLN A 219 15.22 -6.73 -24.34
CA GLN A 219 15.29 -6.30 -25.73
C GLN A 219 15.52 -4.79 -25.83
N THR A 220 14.76 -4.00 -25.06
CA THR A 220 14.91 -2.55 -25.02
C THR A 220 16.30 -2.14 -24.55
N MET A 221 16.79 -2.72 -23.46
CA MET A 221 18.14 -2.44 -22.95
C MET A 221 19.21 -2.75 -24.00
N ARG A 222 19.18 -3.94 -24.60
CA ARG A 222 20.14 -4.33 -25.64
C ARG A 222 20.09 -3.40 -26.85
N LYS A 223 18.89 -3.10 -27.34
CA LYS A 223 18.68 -2.19 -28.49
C LYS A 223 19.30 -0.82 -28.22
N LEU A 224 19.02 -0.25 -27.07
CA LEU A 224 19.47 1.11 -26.72
C LEU A 224 20.99 1.14 -26.47
N GLU A 225 21.52 0.18 -25.75
CA GLU A 225 22.97 0.08 -25.49
C GLU A 225 23.77 -0.07 -26.79
N GLN A 226 23.30 -0.93 -27.71
CA GLN A 226 23.90 -1.07 -29.02
C GLN A 226 23.84 0.25 -29.82
N GLY A 227 22.67 0.92 -29.83
CA GLY A 227 22.53 2.21 -30.51
C GLY A 227 23.42 3.30 -29.94
N TRP A 228 23.55 3.39 -28.62
CA TRP A 228 24.45 4.33 -27.97
C TRP A 228 25.92 4.04 -28.26
N GLN A 229 26.31 2.76 -28.23
CA GLN A 229 27.68 2.34 -28.61
C GLN A 229 27.99 2.69 -30.09
N LEU A 230 27.05 2.49 -31.00
CA LEU A 230 27.20 2.86 -32.40
C LEU A 230 27.33 4.38 -32.58
N MET A 231 26.59 5.18 -31.83
CA MET A 231 26.75 6.64 -31.86
C MET A 231 28.13 7.09 -31.40
N ASP A 232 28.69 6.41 -30.39
CA ASP A 232 30.02 6.72 -29.84
C ASP A 232 31.17 6.14 -30.70
N SER A 233 30.90 5.08 -31.47
CA SER A 233 31.86 4.46 -32.36
C SER A 233 32.04 5.27 -33.65
N GLY A 234 33.17 5.19 -34.30
CA GLY A 234 33.41 5.80 -35.63
C GLY A 234 32.68 5.11 -36.79
N HIS A 235 31.76 4.17 -36.51
CA HIS A 235 31.03 3.39 -37.51
C HIS A 235 30.08 4.29 -38.37
N THR A 236 30.04 4.05 -39.69
CA THR A 236 29.22 4.80 -40.63
C THR A 236 28.23 3.87 -41.33
N ASP A 237 27.02 3.84 -40.88
CA ASP A 237 25.86 3.26 -41.55
C ASP A 237 24.67 4.24 -41.47
N THR A 238 23.66 3.98 -42.28
CA THR A 238 22.50 4.87 -42.41
C THR A 238 21.82 5.13 -41.06
N LEU A 239 21.68 4.11 -40.21
CA LEU A 239 21.03 4.25 -38.90
C LEU A 239 21.90 5.11 -37.98
N THR A 240 23.18 4.80 -37.87
CA THR A 240 24.14 5.50 -37.01
C THR A 240 24.28 6.96 -37.42
N ASP A 241 24.31 7.26 -38.72
CA ASP A 241 24.37 8.62 -39.23
C ASP A 241 23.09 9.40 -38.93
N CYS A 242 21.92 8.78 -39.04
CA CYS A 242 20.65 9.40 -38.62
C CYS A 242 20.63 9.68 -37.12
N LEU A 243 21.04 8.71 -36.28
CA LEU A 243 21.09 8.89 -34.84
C LEU A 243 22.04 10.01 -34.43
N ARG A 244 23.25 10.06 -35.01
CA ARG A 244 24.23 11.13 -34.74
C ARG A 244 23.73 12.50 -35.18
N LYS A 245 23.11 12.62 -36.36
CA LYS A 245 22.52 13.86 -36.83
C LYS A 245 21.40 14.35 -35.92
N LEU A 246 20.51 13.44 -35.49
CA LEU A 246 19.45 13.76 -34.55
C LEU A 246 20.02 14.19 -33.20
N ASP A 247 21.06 13.50 -32.70
CA ASP A 247 21.71 13.85 -31.45
C ASP A 247 22.38 15.22 -31.48
N ALA A 248 23.11 15.50 -32.53
CA ALA A 248 23.77 16.80 -32.72
C ALA A 248 22.80 17.96 -32.85
N LEU A 249 21.70 17.78 -33.62
CA LEU A 249 20.69 18.82 -33.84
C LEU A 249 19.76 19.03 -32.65
N TYR A 250 19.44 17.96 -31.92
CA TYR A 250 18.48 17.95 -30.80
C TYR A 250 19.05 17.32 -29.56
N PRO A 251 20.06 17.93 -28.90
CA PRO A 251 20.75 17.33 -27.76
C PRO A 251 19.90 17.22 -26.50
N LYS A 252 18.69 17.75 -26.49
CA LYS A 252 17.77 17.74 -25.35
C LYS A 252 16.58 16.81 -25.59
N VAL A 253 15.51 17.32 -26.17
CA VAL A 253 14.29 16.58 -26.50
C VAL A 253 14.13 16.52 -28.00
N LEU A 254 13.89 15.32 -28.53
CA LEU A 254 13.59 15.14 -29.93
C LEU A 254 12.19 15.70 -30.22
N PRO A 255 12.02 16.65 -31.19
CA PRO A 255 10.73 17.19 -31.57
C PRO A 255 9.77 16.10 -32.10
N ALA A 256 8.48 16.39 -32.12
CA ALA A 256 7.50 15.57 -32.83
C ALA A 256 7.74 15.64 -34.34
N PHE A 257 7.40 14.57 -35.07
CA PHE A 257 7.60 14.49 -36.50
C PHE A 257 7.07 15.75 -37.26
N PRO A 258 5.87 16.30 -37.02
CA PRO A 258 5.41 17.47 -37.73
C PRO A 258 6.30 18.71 -37.54
N VAL A 259 6.91 18.84 -36.36
CA VAL A 259 7.86 19.92 -36.04
C VAL A 259 9.19 19.66 -36.74
N LEU A 260 9.72 18.42 -36.58
CA LEU A 260 10.96 18.00 -37.21
C LEU A 260 10.90 18.13 -38.71
N ASN A 261 9.81 17.68 -39.34
CA ASN A 261 9.61 17.76 -40.79
C ASN A 261 9.51 19.21 -41.30
N ARG A 262 8.96 20.13 -40.48
CA ARG A 262 8.95 21.57 -40.82
C ARG A 262 10.33 22.19 -40.72
N LEU A 263 11.16 21.73 -39.76
CA LEU A 263 12.50 22.26 -39.57
C LEU A 263 13.51 21.70 -40.58
N ASP A 264 13.41 20.40 -40.88
CA ASP A 264 14.29 19.70 -41.81
C ASP A 264 13.55 18.54 -42.52
N ALA A 265 12.84 18.88 -43.59
CA ALA A 265 12.12 17.90 -44.41
C ALA A 265 13.07 16.93 -45.15
N THR A 266 14.32 17.32 -45.36
CA THR A 266 15.30 16.47 -46.02
C THR A 266 15.77 15.36 -45.07
N LEU A 267 16.03 15.70 -43.82
CA LEU A 267 16.39 14.75 -42.76
C LEU A 267 15.25 13.76 -42.51
N THR A 268 14.01 14.25 -42.35
CA THR A 268 12.86 13.35 -42.07
C THR A 268 12.57 12.39 -43.23
N ARG A 269 12.79 12.83 -44.48
CA ARG A 269 12.67 11.99 -45.67
C ARG A 269 13.81 10.94 -45.71
N ALA A 270 15.04 11.34 -45.37
CA ALA A 270 16.19 10.44 -45.29
C ALA A 270 16.03 9.39 -44.18
N ILE A 271 15.37 9.74 -43.10
CA ILE A 271 15.05 8.80 -41.98
C ILE A 271 13.95 7.81 -42.38
N GLY A 272 13.03 8.17 -43.29
CA GLY A 272 11.95 7.28 -43.73
C GLY A 272 10.54 7.67 -43.26
N GLY A 273 10.36 8.91 -42.79
CA GLY A 273 9.04 9.45 -42.42
C GLY A 273 8.69 9.30 -40.92
N ASP A 274 7.39 9.42 -40.60
CA ASP A 274 6.88 9.51 -39.21
C ASP A 274 7.18 8.27 -38.39
N ASP A 275 6.85 7.09 -38.93
CA ASP A 275 7.05 5.81 -38.22
C ASP A 275 8.54 5.57 -37.91
N ALA A 276 9.43 5.92 -38.86
CA ALA A 276 10.86 5.79 -38.66
C ALA A 276 11.39 6.78 -37.60
N VAL A 277 10.92 8.04 -37.61
CA VAL A 277 11.25 9.01 -36.55
C VAL A 277 10.73 8.54 -35.18
N ALA A 278 9.51 8.01 -35.14
CA ALA A 278 8.96 7.45 -33.93
C ALA A 278 9.81 6.25 -33.41
N ALA A 279 10.22 5.34 -34.31
CA ALA A 279 11.08 4.19 -33.98
C ALA A 279 12.48 4.59 -33.52
N LEU A 280 13.01 5.74 -34.00
CA LEU A 280 14.30 6.27 -33.55
C LEU A 280 14.19 7.06 -32.24
N SER A 281 13.03 7.60 -31.91
CA SER A 281 12.85 8.45 -30.74
C SER A 281 13.18 7.72 -29.44
N ILE A 282 13.00 6.40 -29.37
CA ILE A 282 13.29 5.57 -28.19
C ILE A 282 14.76 5.64 -27.75
N TYR A 283 15.71 5.84 -28.69
CA TYR A 283 17.14 5.96 -28.36
C TYR A 283 17.46 7.23 -27.58
N PHE A 284 16.62 8.23 -27.68
CA PHE A 284 16.80 9.56 -27.09
C PHE A 284 15.94 9.79 -25.86
N GLN A 285 14.75 9.21 -25.85
CA GLN A 285 13.74 9.49 -24.82
C GLN A 285 12.69 8.40 -24.76
N PRO A 286 12.32 7.90 -23.55
CA PRO A 286 11.22 6.98 -23.43
C PRO A 286 9.87 7.67 -23.61
N SER A 287 8.89 6.97 -24.16
CA SER A 287 7.47 7.25 -23.99
C SER A 287 6.95 6.66 -22.68
N SER A 288 5.72 7.02 -22.30
CA SER A 288 5.06 6.40 -21.14
C SER A 288 4.85 4.89 -21.33
N ARG A 289 4.59 4.44 -22.56
CA ARG A 289 4.42 3.02 -22.90
C ARG A 289 5.73 2.23 -22.74
N ASP A 290 6.85 2.79 -23.13
CA ASP A 290 8.15 2.11 -23.08
C ASP A 290 8.59 1.80 -21.63
N LEU A 291 8.14 2.58 -20.67
CA LEU A 291 8.46 2.38 -19.24
C LEU A 291 7.55 1.36 -18.54
N VAL A 292 6.44 0.95 -19.17
CA VAL A 292 5.48 0.02 -18.53
C VAL A 292 6.13 -1.30 -18.11
N PRO A 293 6.85 -2.05 -18.96
CA PRO A 293 7.41 -3.34 -18.57
C PRO A 293 8.42 -3.22 -17.42
N PHE A 294 9.21 -2.16 -17.39
CA PHE A 294 10.14 -1.87 -16.29
C PHE A 294 9.39 -1.64 -14.96
N LEU A 295 8.33 -0.85 -14.99
CA LEU A 295 7.49 -0.58 -13.83
C LEU A 295 6.77 -1.83 -13.32
N LEU A 296 6.29 -2.68 -14.22
CA LEU A 296 5.64 -3.94 -13.87
C LEU A 296 6.63 -4.89 -13.18
N LEU A 297 7.85 -5.08 -13.72
CA LEU A 297 8.90 -5.88 -13.07
C LEU A 297 9.26 -5.32 -11.70
N LEU A 298 9.49 -4.02 -11.59
CA LEU A 298 9.76 -3.38 -10.31
C LEU A 298 8.61 -3.56 -9.31
N SER A 299 7.35 -3.55 -9.78
CA SER A 299 6.18 -3.85 -8.95
C SER A 299 6.17 -5.28 -8.44
N MET A 300 6.52 -6.26 -9.31
CA MET A 300 6.56 -7.69 -8.97
C MET A 300 7.66 -8.04 -7.97
N VAL A 301 8.78 -7.32 -8.02
CA VAL A 301 9.94 -7.60 -7.14
C VAL A 301 9.84 -6.83 -5.81
N THR A 302 9.26 -5.63 -5.81
CA THR A 302 9.23 -4.78 -4.62
C THR A 302 7.95 -4.85 -3.82
N PHE A 303 6.86 -5.24 -4.45
CA PHE A 303 5.50 -5.16 -3.89
C PHE A 303 5.15 -3.78 -3.34
N TYR A 304 5.71 -2.71 -3.89
CA TYR A 304 5.33 -1.35 -3.51
C TYR A 304 3.91 -1.02 -3.99
N SER A 305 3.24 -0.11 -3.29
CA SER A 305 1.95 0.39 -3.79
C SER A 305 2.16 1.20 -5.07
N GLY A 306 1.15 1.20 -5.96
CA GLY A 306 1.24 1.95 -7.22
C GLY A 306 1.67 3.40 -7.03
N ASP A 307 1.11 4.10 -6.05
CA ASP A 307 1.49 5.49 -5.73
C ASP A 307 2.98 5.63 -5.36
N THR A 308 3.50 4.68 -4.57
CA THR A 308 4.91 4.68 -4.15
C THR A 308 5.84 4.39 -5.33
N LEU A 309 5.44 3.45 -6.20
CA LEU A 309 6.21 3.06 -7.37
C LEU A 309 6.24 4.18 -8.42
N LEU A 310 5.06 4.67 -8.82
CA LEU A 310 4.93 5.69 -9.87
C LEU A 310 5.51 7.06 -9.48
N GLY A 311 5.52 7.37 -8.17
CA GLY A 311 6.10 8.59 -7.60
C GLY A 311 7.55 8.47 -7.17
N ALA A 312 8.27 7.39 -7.51
CA ALA A 312 9.65 7.15 -7.10
C ALA A 312 10.61 8.26 -7.56
N ARG A 313 11.58 8.57 -6.69
CA ARG A 313 12.58 9.63 -6.91
C ARG A 313 13.98 9.01 -7.05
N ARG A 314 14.86 9.70 -7.76
CA ARG A 314 16.28 9.32 -7.82
C ARG A 314 16.94 9.43 -6.45
N SER A 315 16.61 10.45 -5.69
CA SER A 315 17.09 10.65 -4.32
C SER A 315 16.67 9.54 -3.35
N ASP A 316 15.73 8.68 -3.72
CA ASP A 316 15.36 7.48 -2.96
C ASP A 316 16.34 6.31 -3.16
N LEU A 317 17.23 6.40 -4.15
CA LEU A 317 18.16 5.35 -4.53
C LEU A 317 19.53 5.59 -3.92
N SER A 318 20.20 4.55 -3.49
CA SER A 318 21.58 4.60 -3.02
C SER A 318 22.24 3.22 -3.16
N GLN A 319 23.57 3.23 -3.17
CA GLN A 319 24.36 2.01 -3.04
C GLN A 319 24.98 1.97 -1.66
N THR A 320 25.07 0.78 -1.08
CA THR A 320 25.70 0.57 0.22
C THR A 320 26.34 -0.79 0.28
N GLU A 321 27.26 -0.98 1.19
CA GLU A 321 27.85 -2.28 1.49
C GLU A 321 27.25 -2.80 2.79
N ILE A 322 26.75 -4.03 2.76
CA ILE A 322 26.16 -4.71 3.92
C ILE A 322 26.84 -6.08 4.02
N LEU A 323 27.51 -6.34 5.12
CA LEU A 323 28.23 -7.59 5.39
C LEU A 323 29.17 -8.00 4.23
N GLY A 324 29.95 -7.06 3.72
CA GLY A 324 30.89 -7.27 2.63
C GLY A 324 30.27 -7.42 1.23
N SER A 325 28.96 -7.28 1.10
CA SER A 325 28.25 -7.38 -0.18
C SER A 325 27.71 -6.00 -0.60
N LYS A 326 28.04 -5.60 -1.83
CA LYS A 326 27.46 -4.39 -2.44
C LYS A 326 25.97 -4.61 -2.72
N ARG A 327 25.17 -3.65 -2.31
CA ARG A 327 23.71 -3.70 -2.45
C ARG A 327 23.17 -2.39 -3.00
N TYR A 328 22.15 -2.50 -3.83
CA TYR A 328 21.35 -1.40 -4.31
C TYR A 328 20.16 -1.19 -3.36
N VAL A 329 19.99 0.02 -2.86
CA VAL A 329 18.99 0.32 -1.82
C VAL A 329 17.97 1.32 -2.36
N TRP A 330 16.70 0.98 -2.22
CA TRP A 330 15.59 1.83 -2.60
C TRP A 330 14.71 2.19 -1.39
N ARG A 331 14.60 3.49 -1.10
CA ARG A 331 13.91 4.05 0.07
C ARG A 331 12.81 5.04 -0.29
N PRO A 332 11.80 4.67 -1.09
CA PRO A 332 10.78 5.60 -1.54
C PRO A 332 9.89 6.07 -0.40
N TYR A 333 9.42 7.31 -0.53
CA TYR A 333 8.47 7.89 0.40
C TYR A 333 7.05 7.45 0.09
N LYS A 334 6.38 6.87 1.08
CA LYS A 334 4.97 6.48 0.99
C LYS A 334 4.10 7.57 1.60
N ALA A 335 3.53 8.42 0.77
CA ALA A 335 2.80 9.63 1.18
C ALA A 335 1.66 9.32 2.17
N ARG A 336 0.81 8.32 1.92
CA ARG A 336 -0.35 8.01 2.77
C ARG A 336 -0.01 7.48 4.17
N SER A 337 1.21 7.04 4.41
CA SER A 337 1.68 6.59 5.74
C SER A 337 2.80 7.46 6.30
N HIS A 338 3.12 8.56 5.62
CA HIS A 338 4.14 9.55 6.00
C HIS A 338 5.48 8.93 6.39
N ARG A 339 5.91 7.88 5.66
CA ARG A 339 7.17 7.18 5.95
C ARG A 339 7.88 6.71 4.70
N ARG A 340 9.17 6.44 4.84
CA ARG A 340 9.97 5.76 3.83
C ARG A 340 9.81 4.25 3.96
N GLN A 341 9.64 3.57 2.85
CA GLN A 341 9.77 2.12 2.76
C GLN A 341 11.23 1.79 2.46
N TYR A 342 11.65 0.58 2.72
CA TYR A 342 13.04 0.17 2.52
C TYR A 342 13.09 -1.19 1.81
N ARG A 343 13.88 -1.26 0.74
CA ARG A 343 14.24 -2.51 0.07
C ARG A 343 15.71 -2.45 -0.30
N SER A 344 16.39 -3.58 -0.18
CA SER A 344 17.75 -3.70 -0.63
C SER A 344 17.90 -4.93 -1.54
N PHE A 345 18.60 -4.75 -2.64
CA PHE A 345 18.77 -5.75 -3.67
C PHE A 345 20.26 -6.06 -3.83
N PRO A 346 20.67 -7.31 -4.03
CA PRO A 346 22.04 -7.62 -4.37
C PRO A 346 22.40 -6.97 -5.72
N MET A 347 23.66 -6.60 -5.89
CA MET A 347 24.19 -6.24 -7.20
C MET A 347 24.33 -7.52 -8.02
N THR A 348 23.57 -7.67 -9.08
CA THR A 348 23.55 -8.85 -9.96
C THR A 348 23.56 -8.42 -11.42
N GLU A 349 23.83 -9.34 -12.32
CA GLU A 349 23.74 -9.14 -13.76
C GLU A 349 22.38 -9.58 -14.33
N ALA A 350 21.46 -10.04 -13.49
CA ALA A 350 20.14 -10.48 -13.91
C ALA A 350 19.33 -9.29 -14.48
N PRO A 351 18.80 -9.39 -15.69
CA PRO A 351 18.18 -8.27 -16.40
C PRO A 351 16.87 -7.78 -15.76
N ASP A 352 16.26 -8.57 -14.89
CA ASP A 352 15.07 -8.25 -14.12
C ASP A 352 15.39 -7.64 -12.74
N SER A 353 16.68 -7.56 -12.38
CA SER A 353 17.08 -7.00 -11.10
C SER A 353 16.89 -5.49 -11.03
N PRO A 354 16.35 -4.97 -9.92
CA PRO A 354 16.30 -3.53 -9.68
C PRO A 354 17.66 -2.83 -9.78
N SER A 355 18.76 -3.55 -9.46
CA SER A 355 20.13 -3.03 -9.56
C SER A 355 20.59 -2.82 -11.01
N ILE A 356 19.93 -3.41 -12.00
CA ILE A 356 20.13 -3.20 -13.43
C ILE A 356 19.09 -2.24 -13.99
N LEU A 357 17.81 -2.49 -13.72
CA LEU A 357 16.70 -1.71 -14.30
C LEU A 357 16.75 -0.22 -13.93
N MET A 358 17.02 0.10 -12.67
CA MET A 358 16.96 1.50 -12.21
C MET A 358 18.11 2.35 -12.76
N PRO A 359 19.38 1.94 -12.72
CA PRO A 359 20.47 2.69 -13.36
C PRO A 359 20.28 2.84 -14.87
N PHE A 360 19.73 1.81 -15.54
CA PHE A 360 19.40 1.91 -16.95
C PHE A 360 18.35 3.00 -17.22
N ILE A 361 17.26 3.03 -16.47
CA ILE A 361 16.22 4.07 -16.57
C ILE A 361 16.81 5.46 -16.29
N GLU A 362 17.69 5.59 -15.30
CA GLU A 362 18.36 6.85 -15.00
C GLU A 362 19.20 7.34 -16.19
N ARG A 363 19.97 6.45 -16.82
CA ARG A 363 20.76 6.75 -18.02
C ARG A 363 19.85 7.15 -19.19
N TRP A 364 18.82 6.38 -19.45
CA TRP A 364 17.87 6.61 -20.54
C TRP A 364 17.14 7.93 -20.43
N THR A 365 16.81 8.35 -19.22
CA THR A 365 16.10 9.61 -18.94
C THR A 365 17.02 10.81 -18.71
N ALA A 366 18.34 10.61 -18.69
CA ALA A 366 19.29 11.66 -18.29
C ALA A 366 19.17 12.94 -19.12
N ARG A 367 19.08 12.81 -20.44
CA ARG A 367 18.99 13.98 -21.34
C ARG A 367 17.68 14.76 -21.19
N ILE A 368 16.54 14.08 -21.12
CA ILE A 368 15.23 14.74 -20.98
C ILE A 368 15.07 15.38 -19.60
N ARG A 369 15.77 14.88 -18.61
CA ARG A 369 15.80 15.39 -17.24
C ARG A 369 16.31 16.83 -17.17
N LEU A 370 17.29 17.17 -18.00
CA LEU A 370 17.84 18.53 -18.08
C LEU A 370 16.80 19.56 -18.59
N CYS A 371 15.77 19.08 -19.29
CA CYS A 371 14.68 19.91 -19.82
C CYS A 371 13.44 19.89 -18.93
N ALA A 372 13.42 19.02 -17.94
CA ALA A 372 12.31 18.95 -17.01
C ALA A 372 12.30 20.20 -16.09
N ILE A 373 11.10 20.65 -15.75
CA ILE A 373 10.98 21.70 -14.72
C ILE A 373 11.60 21.18 -13.41
N PRO A 374 12.20 22.08 -12.57
CA PRO A 374 13.00 21.67 -11.41
C PRO A 374 12.30 20.63 -10.50
N ARG A 375 10.99 20.71 -10.35
CA ARG A 375 10.20 19.79 -9.53
C ARG A 375 10.13 18.37 -10.07
N LEU A 376 10.30 18.18 -11.38
CA LEU A 376 10.27 16.86 -12.02
C LEU A 376 11.65 16.24 -12.17
N GLN A 377 12.73 17.01 -12.04
CA GLN A 377 14.10 16.53 -12.27
C GLN A 377 14.51 15.37 -11.37
N ASP A 378 13.94 15.26 -10.18
CA ASP A 378 14.23 14.16 -9.25
C ASP A 378 13.37 12.90 -9.48
N HIS A 379 12.34 12.95 -10.33
CA HIS A 379 11.56 11.75 -10.62
C HIS A 379 12.37 10.69 -11.35
N LEU A 380 12.23 9.42 -10.97
CA LEU A 380 12.91 8.29 -11.61
C LEU A 380 12.33 8.06 -13.01
N PHE A 381 11.01 8.00 -13.13
CA PHE A 381 10.28 7.66 -14.35
C PHE A 381 9.84 8.92 -15.10
N LEU A 382 10.77 9.49 -15.87
CA LEU A 382 10.48 10.59 -16.79
C LEU A 382 10.21 10.04 -18.20
N TRP A 383 9.27 10.64 -18.90
CA TRP A 383 8.92 10.28 -20.26
C TRP A 383 8.49 11.50 -21.07
N ILE A 384 8.51 11.37 -22.40
CA ILE A 384 8.07 12.40 -23.34
C ILE A 384 6.76 11.95 -24.01
N PRO A 385 5.72 12.81 -24.06
CA PRO A 385 4.50 12.51 -24.80
C PRO A 385 4.79 12.24 -26.27
N VAL A 386 4.19 11.17 -26.82
CA VAL A 386 4.34 10.83 -28.26
C VAL A 386 3.70 11.88 -29.14
N HIS A 387 2.55 12.40 -28.71
CA HIS A 387 1.77 13.39 -29.44
C HIS A 387 1.87 14.79 -28.84
N GLY A 388 1.60 15.82 -29.64
CA GLY A 388 1.61 17.22 -29.24
C GLY A 388 2.82 18.01 -29.76
N VAL A 389 2.63 19.31 -29.99
CA VAL A 389 3.66 20.20 -30.54
C VAL A 389 4.72 20.54 -29.50
N ALA A 390 4.32 20.77 -28.26
CA ALA A 390 5.22 21.10 -27.14
C ALA A 390 5.52 19.85 -26.32
N ARG A 391 6.53 19.08 -26.74
CA ARG A 391 6.99 17.90 -26.00
C ARG A 391 7.80 18.32 -24.77
N GLN A 392 7.19 18.19 -23.61
CA GLN A 392 7.88 18.43 -22.32
C GLN A 392 7.95 17.16 -21.49
N PRO A 393 9.04 16.97 -20.72
CA PRO A 393 9.15 15.85 -19.79
C PRO A 393 7.96 15.79 -18.83
N SER A 394 7.42 14.59 -18.67
CA SER A 394 6.30 14.30 -17.80
C SER A 394 6.60 13.11 -16.88
N THR A 395 5.73 12.87 -15.92
CA THR A 395 5.80 11.74 -14.99
C THR A 395 4.46 11.03 -14.93
N PHE A 396 4.42 9.85 -14.31
CA PHE A 396 3.16 9.14 -14.03
C PHE A 396 2.38 9.74 -12.85
N GLU A 397 3.00 10.62 -12.08
CA GLU A 397 2.31 11.36 -11.03
C GLU A 397 1.35 12.36 -11.68
N SER A 398 0.06 12.31 -11.31
CA SER A 398 -0.95 13.18 -11.90
C SER A 398 -0.84 14.62 -11.38
N LYS A 399 -1.35 15.58 -12.17
CA LYS A 399 -1.38 17.01 -11.80
C LYS A 399 -2.11 17.27 -10.47
N SER A 400 -3.17 16.50 -10.22
CA SER A 400 -4.07 16.67 -9.06
C SER A 400 -3.89 15.59 -7.99
N GLY A 401 -2.89 14.71 -8.12
CA GLY A 401 -2.75 13.53 -7.24
C GLY A 401 -3.75 12.40 -7.54
N ALA A 402 -4.61 12.56 -8.56
CA ALA A 402 -5.48 11.50 -9.02
C ALA A 402 -4.73 10.52 -9.93
N THR A 403 -4.95 9.23 -9.77
CA THR A 403 -4.24 8.15 -10.47
C THR A 403 -4.56 8.01 -11.97
N LYS A 404 -5.41 8.85 -12.53
CA LYS A 404 -5.73 8.88 -13.98
C LYS A 404 -4.76 9.79 -14.72
N GLY A 405 -3.53 9.37 -14.85
CA GLY A 405 -2.52 9.98 -15.71
C GLY A 405 -2.26 9.10 -16.93
N ALA A 406 -1.09 9.24 -17.53
CA ALA A 406 -0.64 8.42 -18.66
C ALA A 406 -0.46 6.93 -18.31
N TRP A 407 -0.43 6.56 -17.01
CA TRP A 407 -0.20 5.18 -16.59
C TRP A 407 -1.26 4.21 -17.12
N GLN A 408 -2.54 4.50 -16.87
CA GLN A 408 -3.61 3.56 -17.23
C GLN A 408 -3.70 3.33 -18.76
N PRO A 409 -3.73 4.36 -19.62
CA PRO A 409 -3.71 4.15 -21.07
C PRO A 409 -2.47 3.40 -21.56
N SER A 410 -1.28 3.71 -21.01
CA SER A 410 -0.04 3.03 -21.40
C SER A 410 -0.02 1.56 -20.99
N LEU A 411 -0.55 1.25 -19.80
CA LEU A 411 -0.72 -0.13 -19.33
C LEU A 411 -1.69 -0.91 -20.22
N GLU A 412 -2.84 -0.32 -20.57
CA GLU A 412 -3.84 -0.95 -21.44
C GLU A 412 -3.27 -1.23 -22.83
N THR A 413 -2.51 -0.30 -23.40
CA THR A 413 -1.79 -0.52 -24.67
C THR A 413 -0.84 -1.70 -24.55
N PHE A 414 0.02 -1.74 -23.53
CA PHE A 414 0.94 -2.84 -23.29
C PHE A 414 0.21 -4.19 -23.15
N LEU A 415 -0.83 -4.25 -22.35
CA LEU A 415 -1.58 -5.49 -22.12
C LEU A 415 -2.24 -6.01 -23.40
N SER A 416 -2.80 -5.08 -24.19
CA SER A 416 -3.41 -5.41 -25.50
C SER A 416 -2.37 -5.95 -26.49
N GLU A 417 -1.21 -5.31 -26.61
CA GLU A 417 -0.11 -5.74 -27.49
C GLU A 417 0.42 -7.13 -27.11
N GLN A 418 0.42 -7.46 -25.82
CA GLN A 418 0.93 -8.73 -25.31
C GLN A 418 -0.14 -9.82 -25.15
N GLY A 419 -1.38 -9.54 -25.51
CA GLY A 419 -2.51 -10.46 -25.35
C GLY A 419 -2.68 -10.91 -23.89
N LEU A 420 -2.56 -9.97 -22.95
CA LEU A 420 -2.77 -10.14 -21.53
C LEU A 420 -4.15 -9.58 -21.11
N PRO A 421 -4.81 -10.17 -20.12
CA PRO A 421 -6.05 -9.62 -19.59
C PRO A 421 -5.81 -8.28 -18.90
N HIS A 422 -6.87 -7.49 -18.74
CA HIS A 422 -6.80 -6.27 -17.93
C HIS A 422 -6.35 -6.60 -16.50
N LEU A 423 -5.36 -5.85 -16.01
CA LEU A 423 -4.84 -5.98 -14.65
C LEU A 423 -4.38 -4.62 -14.09
N THR A 424 -4.17 -4.58 -12.80
CA THR A 424 -3.76 -3.36 -12.08
C THR A 424 -2.55 -3.62 -11.18
N LEU A 425 -1.78 -2.58 -10.87
CA LEU A 425 -0.67 -2.67 -9.89
C LEU A 425 -1.13 -3.17 -8.52
N ARG A 426 -2.41 -2.96 -8.18
CA ARG A 426 -2.99 -3.48 -6.94
C ARG A 426 -3.11 -5.00 -6.97
N GLN A 427 -3.53 -5.58 -8.09
CA GLN A 427 -3.61 -7.04 -8.27
C GLN A 427 -2.20 -7.66 -8.30
N ILE A 428 -1.23 -7.05 -8.99
CA ILE A 428 0.17 -7.50 -8.98
C ILE A 428 0.68 -7.59 -7.54
N ARG A 429 0.47 -6.53 -6.76
CA ARG A 429 0.88 -6.53 -5.35
C ARG A 429 0.16 -7.60 -4.53
N ALA A 430 -1.16 -7.77 -4.72
CA ALA A 430 -1.95 -8.77 -3.99
C ALA A 430 -1.48 -10.19 -4.33
N THR A 431 -1.25 -10.47 -5.62
CA THR A 431 -0.72 -11.76 -6.09
C THR A 431 0.65 -12.06 -5.53
N GLY A 432 1.57 -11.09 -5.59
CA GLY A 432 2.91 -11.29 -5.05
C GLY A 432 2.93 -11.54 -3.54
N LEU A 433 2.08 -10.87 -2.78
CA LEU A 433 1.95 -11.12 -1.34
C LEU A 433 1.27 -12.47 -1.04
N ASP A 434 0.36 -12.93 -1.89
CA ASP A 434 -0.24 -14.27 -1.80
C ASP A 434 0.80 -15.38 -2.07
N ILE A 435 1.65 -15.18 -3.08
CA ILE A 435 2.78 -16.08 -3.37
C ILE A 435 3.74 -16.15 -2.17
N ILE A 436 4.08 -15.01 -1.55
CA ILE A 436 4.92 -14.99 -0.34
C ILE A 436 4.23 -15.73 0.82
N HIS A 437 2.93 -15.54 1.00
CA HIS A 437 2.16 -16.25 2.01
C HIS A 437 2.24 -17.78 1.82
N ASP A 438 2.12 -18.23 0.58
CA ASP A 438 2.22 -19.65 0.21
C ASP A 438 3.64 -20.21 0.41
N LEU A 439 4.66 -19.51 -0.09
CA LEU A 439 6.08 -19.90 0.05
C LEU A 439 6.53 -20.03 1.50
N PHE A 440 5.97 -19.24 2.39
CA PHE A 440 6.29 -19.25 3.83
C PHE A 440 5.22 -19.95 4.66
N ALA A 441 4.47 -20.88 4.06
CA ALA A 441 3.48 -21.73 4.74
C ALA A 441 2.50 -20.94 5.64
N GLY A 442 2.03 -19.78 5.17
CA GLY A 442 1.08 -18.95 5.89
C GLY A 442 1.70 -17.99 6.92
N ASP A 443 3.02 -17.83 6.97
CA ASP A 443 3.65 -16.89 7.90
C ASP A 443 3.31 -15.42 7.54
N LEU A 444 2.40 -14.85 8.30
CA LEU A 444 1.99 -13.45 8.15
C LEU A 444 3.13 -12.45 8.38
N ARG A 445 4.19 -12.82 9.11
CA ARG A 445 5.36 -11.95 9.31
C ARG A 445 6.19 -11.84 8.03
N ALA A 446 6.32 -12.93 7.28
CA ALA A 446 6.97 -12.90 5.96
C ALA A 446 6.19 -11.98 5.00
N VAL A 447 4.87 -12.12 4.96
CA VAL A 447 3.99 -11.24 4.17
C VAL A 447 4.09 -9.78 4.62
N GLN A 448 4.14 -9.55 5.94
CA GLN A 448 4.30 -8.22 6.52
C GLN A 448 5.63 -7.58 6.12
N ALA A 449 6.71 -8.32 6.18
CA ALA A 449 8.03 -7.88 5.75
C ALA A 449 8.06 -7.58 4.25
N ALA A 450 7.53 -8.48 3.42
CA ALA A 450 7.44 -8.30 1.97
C ALA A 450 6.52 -7.13 1.58
N GLY A 451 5.39 -6.96 2.24
CA GLY A 451 4.43 -5.88 1.98
C GLY A 451 4.81 -4.53 2.59
N GLY A 452 5.76 -4.51 3.54
CA GLY A 452 6.09 -3.31 4.30
C GLY A 452 4.92 -2.77 5.13
N GLN A 453 4.04 -3.65 5.62
CA GLN A 453 2.92 -3.29 6.49
C GLN A 453 3.37 -3.25 7.94
N GLN A 454 2.78 -2.38 8.77
CA GLN A 454 3.09 -2.34 10.20
C GLN A 454 2.15 -3.21 11.04
N ARG A 455 0.94 -3.39 10.55
CA ARG A 455 -0.14 -4.03 11.30
C ARG A 455 -0.59 -5.31 10.61
N PRO A 456 -0.64 -6.45 11.31
CA PRO A 456 -1.09 -7.73 10.75
C PRO A 456 -2.55 -7.72 10.28
N ASP A 457 -3.42 -6.95 10.94
CA ASP A 457 -4.84 -6.83 10.59
C ASP A 457 -5.05 -6.25 9.17
N VAL A 458 -4.14 -5.37 8.73
CA VAL A 458 -4.17 -4.84 7.35
C VAL A 458 -3.86 -5.94 6.33
N ILE A 459 -2.99 -6.91 6.68
CA ILE A 459 -2.68 -8.05 5.81
C ILE A 459 -3.91 -8.94 5.72
N LEU A 460 -4.45 -9.35 6.87
CA LEU A 460 -5.62 -10.22 6.95
C LEU A 460 -6.84 -9.65 6.23
N SER A 461 -7.07 -8.33 6.32
CA SER A 461 -8.26 -7.70 5.74
C SER A 461 -8.13 -7.36 4.25
N HIS A 462 -6.91 -7.08 3.76
CA HIS A 462 -6.73 -6.51 2.42
C HIS A 462 -5.86 -7.34 1.47
N TYR A 463 -5.01 -8.22 2.00
CA TYR A 463 -4.02 -8.95 1.22
C TYR A 463 -4.09 -10.47 1.38
N THR A 464 -4.92 -10.99 2.29
CA THR A 464 -5.20 -12.42 2.35
C THR A 464 -6.29 -12.72 1.35
N SER A 465 -5.95 -13.42 0.26
CA SER A 465 -6.90 -13.82 -0.76
C SER A 465 -7.95 -14.80 -0.21
N ASP A 466 -9.09 -14.93 -0.88
CA ASP A 466 -10.07 -15.94 -0.49
C ASP A 466 -9.50 -17.37 -0.64
N ALA A 467 -8.61 -17.57 -1.61
CA ALA A 467 -7.86 -18.82 -1.75
C ALA A 467 -6.95 -19.09 -0.55
N ALA A 468 -6.19 -18.07 -0.09
CA ALA A 468 -5.34 -18.19 1.10
C ALA A 468 -6.17 -18.44 2.36
N ARG A 469 -7.31 -17.78 2.52
CA ARG A 469 -8.24 -18.04 3.64
C ARG A 469 -8.73 -19.47 3.62
N LYS A 470 -9.17 -19.95 2.46
CA LYS A 470 -9.65 -21.32 2.30
C LYS A 470 -8.55 -22.34 2.63
N ARG A 471 -7.30 -22.14 2.16
CA ARG A 471 -6.16 -22.99 2.53
C ARG A 471 -5.93 -23.01 4.05
N ASN A 472 -5.96 -21.85 4.70
CA ASN A 472 -5.82 -21.76 6.15
C ASN A 472 -6.95 -22.46 6.90
N ASP A 473 -8.19 -22.32 6.43
CA ASP A 473 -9.36 -22.99 7.00
C ASP A 473 -9.30 -24.51 6.80
N GLU A 474 -8.84 -24.98 5.64
CA GLU A 474 -8.59 -26.40 5.36
C GLU A 474 -7.51 -26.97 6.29
N GLN A 475 -6.35 -26.30 6.44
CA GLN A 475 -5.29 -26.71 7.35
C GLN A 475 -5.75 -26.72 8.81
N LEU A 476 -6.50 -25.71 9.22
CA LEU A 476 -7.10 -25.69 10.56
C LEU A 476 -8.11 -26.83 10.74
N GLY A 477 -8.95 -27.09 9.74
CA GLY A 477 -9.90 -28.20 9.72
C GLY A 477 -9.22 -29.56 9.85
N GLU A 478 -8.13 -29.79 9.13
CA GLU A 478 -7.32 -31.01 9.23
C GLU A 478 -6.75 -31.20 10.64
N VAL A 479 -6.12 -30.16 11.21
CA VAL A 479 -5.58 -30.22 12.58
C VAL A 479 -6.69 -30.46 13.61
N MET A 480 -7.85 -29.83 13.44
CA MET A 480 -9.00 -30.05 14.32
C MET A 480 -9.56 -31.47 14.19
N ALA A 481 -9.65 -32.02 12.98
CA ALA A 481 -10.10 -33.38 12.73
C ALA A 481 -9.14 -34.42 13.32
N LEU A 482 -7.82 -34.22 13.19
CA LEU A 482 -6.79 -35.04 13.82
C LEU A 482 -6.94 -35.02 15.35
N ARG A 483 -7.12 -33.83 15.92
CA ARG A 483 -7.30 -33.66 17.36
C ARG A 483 -8.62 -34.26 17.87
N GLY A 484 -9.69 -34.19 17.07
CA GLY A 484 -10.98 -34.84 17.34
C GLY A 484 -10.82 -36.34 17.43
N ARG A 485 -10.23 -36.98 16.43
CA ARG A 485 -9.97 -38.44 16.39
C ARG A 485 -9.10 -38.89 17.57
N TRP A 486 -8.08 -38.14 17.92
CA TRP A 486 -7.24 -38.45 19.07
C TRP A 486 -8.05 -38.40 20.39
N ARG A 487 -8.91 -37.41 20.56
CA ARG A 487 -9.77 -37.28 21.74
C ARG A 487 -10.82 -38.41 21.85
N GLU A 488 -11.48 -38.71 20.72
CA GLU A 488 -12.50 -39.77 20.64
C GLU A 488 -11.93 -41.17 20.92
N SER A 489 -10.70 -41.40 20.47
CA SER A 489 -9.99 -42.66 20.70
C SER A 489 -9.24 -42.72 22.05
N ALA A 490 -9.34 -41.69 22.89
CA ALA A 490 -8.54 -41.56 24.11
C ALA A 490 -7.02 -41.75 23.88
N GLY A 491 -6.53 -41.29 22.74
CA GLY A 491 -5.13 -41.43 22.33
C GLY A 491 -4.77 -42.76 21.69
N LEU A 492 -5.76 -43.61 21.40
CA LEU A 492 -5.53 -44.94 20.84
C LEU A 492 -5.41 -44.97 19.31
N LEU A 493 -5.97 -44.00 18.58
CA LEU A 493 -5.88 -43.95 17.13
C LEU A 493 -4.82 -42.92 16.67
N GLU A 494 -3.81 -43.43 16.05
CA GLU A 494 -2.85 -42.59 15.37
C GLU A 494 -3.39 -42.12 14.02
N SER A 495 -3.10 -40.87 13.68
CA SER A 495 -3.62 -40.20 12.48
C SER A 495 -3.15 -40.82 11.16
N ARG A 496 -2.12 -41.67 11.17
CA ARG A 496 -1.50 -42.30 9.99
C ARG A 496 -1.73 -43.78 9.88
N GLY A 497 -2.61 -44.35 10.70
CA GLY A 497 -2.90 -45.79 10.67
C GLY A 497 -1.77 -46.67 11.25
N LEU A 498 -0.85 -46.08 12.01
CA LEU A 498 0.14 -46.85 12.79
C LEU A 498 -0.50 -47.35 14.06
N PRO A 499 -0.09 -48.56 14.57
CA PRO A 499 -0.68 -49.13 15.77
C PRO A 499 -0.45 -48.18 16.95
N SER A 500 -1.54 -47.75 17.56
CA SER A 500 -1.54 -46.92 18.75
C SER A 500 -1.14 -47.73 19.95
N GLY A 501 -0.40 -47.12 20.84
CA GLY A 501 0.05 -47.73 22.08
C GLY A 501 1.43 -47.28 22.51
N GLN A 502 2.13 -46.60 21.65
CA GLN A 502 3.33 -45.86 22.01
C GLN A 502 2.96 -44.40 22.17
N ASP A 503 3.06 -43.87 23.37
CA ASP A 503 3.04 -42.46 23.66
C ASP A 503 4.07 -41.78 22.77
N LEU A 504 3.61 -41.07 21.74
CA LEU A 504 4.51 -40.30 20.86
C LEU A 504 5.05 -39.15 21.69
N ALA A 505 6.28 -39.29 22.15
CA ALA A 505 6.95 -38.26 22.93
C ALA A 505 7.06 -36.98 22.07
N ALA A 506 6.59 -35.89 22.61
CA ALA A 506 6.80 -34.60 22.00
C ALA A 506 8.27 -34.16 22.16
N ALA A 507 8.72 -33.23 21.31
CA ALA A 507 10.07 -32.65 21.39
C ALA A 507 10.37 -31.96 22.75
N THR A 508 9.33 -31.59 23.48
CA THR A 508 9.45 -31.02 24.83
C THR A 508 9.02 -32.07 25.86
N PRO A 509 9.88 -32.44 26.84
CA PRO A 509 9.55 -33.40 27.88
C PRO A 509 8.28 -33.02 28.66
N GLY A 510 7.48 -34.00 29.00
CA GLY A 510 6.19 -33.80 29.69
C GLY A 510 5.01 -33.48 28.79
N TRP A 511 5.25 -33.36 27.50
CA TRP A 511 4.24 -33.11 26.46
C TRP A 511 4.04 -34.35 25.60
N ARG A 512 2.85 -34.45 24.99
CA ARG A 512 2.50 -35.45 23.99
C ARG A 512 2.25 -34.76 22.67
N CYS A 513 2.52 -35.42 21.56
CA CYS A 513 2.32 -34.90 20.22
C CYS A 513 1.36 -35.80 19.43
N LEU A 514 0.42 -35.19 18.74
CA LEU A 514 -0.53 -35.86 17.86
C LEU A 514 0.17 -36.49 16.65
N ASP A 515 1.14 -35.77 16.09
CA ASP A 515 1.96 -36.19 14.97
C ASP A 515 3.34 -35.53 14.99
N PRO A 516 4.34 -36.17 15.65
CA PRO A 516 5.69 -35.59 15.75
C PRO A 516 6.47 -35.60 14.43
N TYR A 517 6.00 -36.29 13.38
CA TYR A 517 6.65 -36.34 12.08
C TYR A 517 6.06 -35.36 11.07
N ASN A 518 5.01 -34.64 11.45
CA ASN A 518 4.40 -33.61 10.61
C ASN A 518 4.18 -32.32 11.41
N SER A 519 5.27 -31.85 12.00
CA SER A 519 5.24 -30.68 12.86
C SER A 519 4.94 -29.40 12.07
N PRO A 520 3.95 -28.57 12.52
CA PRO A 520 3.66 -27.28 11.88
C PRO A 520 4.62 -26.17 12.36
N ILE A 521 5.59 -26.48 13.18
CA ILE A 521 6.56 -25.50 13.67
C ILE A 521 7.56 -25.17 12.57
N PRO A 522 7.80 -23.89 12.26
CA PRO A 522 8.76 -23.49 11.25
C PRO A 522 10.16 -24.10 11.45
N GLY A 523 10.76 -24.54 10.37
CA GLY A 523 12.09 -25.18 10.39
C GLY A 523 12.07 -26.69 10.67
N GLN A 524 10.89 -27.30 10.82
CA GLN A 524 10.73 -28.75 10.91
C GLN A 524 10.46 -29.35 9.53
N GLU A 525 11.02 -30.53 9.26
CA GLU A 525 10.87 -31.23 7.99
C GLU A 525 9.82 -32.34 8.10
N GLN A 526 8.91 -32.38 7.12
CA GLN A 526 7.90 -33.43 7.06
C GLN A 526 8.53 -34.82 6.93
N GLY A 527 8.03 -35.78 7.71
CA GLY A 527 8.57 -37.14 7.76
C GLY A 527 9.76 -37.34 8.69
N LYS A 528 10.35 -36.27 9.25
CA LYS A 528 11.36 -36.34 10.31
C LYS A 528 10.75 -36.07 11.67
N LEU A 529 11.31 -36.70 12.70
CA LEU A 529 10.86 -36.46 14.09
C LEU A 529 11.07 -35.00 14.47
N CYS A 530 10.04 -34.38 15.03
CA CYS A 530 10.08 -32.99 15.47
C CYS A 530 11.18 -32.77 16.53
N SER A 531 12.06 -31.82 16.26
CA SER A 531 13.14 -31.40 17.17
C SER A 531 12.91 -30.03 17.82
N ALA A 532 11.71 -29.45 17.63
CA ALA A 532 11.38 -28.11 18.13
C ALA A 532 11.22 -28.08 19.66
N TYR A 533 12.31 -28.27 20.39
CA TYR A 533 12.34 -28.21 21.82
C TYR A 533 11.80 -26.90 22.40
N GLY A 534 10.98 -26.97 23.43
CA GLY A 534 10.33 -25.82 24.06
C GLY A 534 9.20 -25.17 23.26
N ALA A 535 8.88 -25.65 22.05
CA ALA A 535 7.81 -25.09 21.21
C ALA A 535 6.43 -25.72 21.45
N CYS A 536 6.36 -26.83 22.17
CA CYS A 536 5.09 -27.54 22.41
C CYS A 536 4.00 -26.68 23.06
N PRO A 537 4.28 -25.72 23.97
CA PRO A 537 3.24 -24.85 24.51
C PRO A 537 2.43 -24.08 23.47
N ILE A 538 3.03 -23.73 22.34
CA ILE A 538 2.39 -22.98 21.25
C ILE A 538 2.02 -23.86 20.04
N CYS A 539 2.39 -25.14 20.03
CA CYS A 539 2.14 -26.05 18.93
C CYS A 539 0.69 -26.56 18.94
N PRO A 540 -0.06 -26.48 17.82
CA PRO A 540 -1.44 -26.96 17.75
C PRO A 540 -1.55 -28.50 17.85
N LEU A 541 -0.49 -29.25 17.54
CA LEU A 541 -0.44 -30.71 17.66
C LEU A 541 -0.03 -31.18 19.07
N ALA A 542 0.45 -30.28 19.92
CA ALA A 542 0.86 -30.64 21.27
C ALA A 542 -0.33 -30.82 22.20
N ASN A 543 -0.25 -31.83 23.03
CA ASN A 543 -1.20 -32.10 24.10
C ASN A 543 -0.48 -32.18 25.44
N PHE A 544 -1.21 -31.78 26.48
CA PHE A 544 -0.72 -31.74 27.83
C PHE A 544 -1.71 -32.51 28.74
N ASN A 545 -1.20 -33.48 29.47
CA ASN A 545 -2.05 -34.22 30.39
C ASN A 545 -2.16 -33.50 31.74
N ALA A 546 -3.31 -32.87 31.97
CA ALA A 546 -3.59 -32.10 33.19
C ALA A 546 -3.74 -32.99 34.46
N LEU A 547 -3.87 -34.31 34.30
CA LEU A 547 -4.01 -35.27 35.38
C LEU A 547 -2.70 -36.01 35.68
N ASP A 548 -1.60 -35.66 35.01
CA ASP A 548 -0.31 -36.31 35.15
C ASP A 548 0.69 -35.40 35.86
N ALA A 549 1.15 -35.85 37.01
CA ALA A 549 2.11 -35.13 37.83
C ALA A 549 3.45 -34.88 37.11
N TYR A 550 3.92 -35.83 36.29
CA TYR A 550 5.14 -35.66 35.49
C TYR A 550 5.00 -34.53 34.44
N SER A 551 3.88 -34.50 33.74
CA SER A 551 3.59 -33.43 32.78
C SER A 551 3.60 -32.05 33.45
N LEU A 552 2.95 -31.93 34.61
CA LEU A 552 2.95 -30.69 35.39
C LEU A 552 4.34 -30.30 35.88
N ALA A 553 5.09 -31.21 36.46
CA ALA A 553 6.44 -30.94 36.96
C ALA A 553 7.38 -30.45 35.84
N ARG A 554 7.33 -31.09 34.65
CA ARG A 554 8.08 -30.66 33.46
C ARG A 554 7.64 -29.30 32.94
N ALA A 555 6.35 -28.99 32.97
CA ALA A 555 5.84 -27.68 32.56
C ALA A 555 6.31 -26.56 33.51
N LEU A 556 6.32 -26.81 34.81
CA LEU A 556 6.83 -25.89 35.83
C LEU A 556 8.36 -25.70 35.70
N GLN A 557 9.10 -26.78 35.43
CA GLN A 557 10.53 -26.72 35.15
C GLN A 557 10.84 -25.92 33.89
N LEU A 558 10.08 -26.13 32.80
CA LEU A 558 10.20 -25.35 31.57
C LEU A 558 9.89 -23.87 31.82
N LYS A 559 8.83 -23.57 32.59
CA LYS A 559 8.48 -22.18 32.96
C LYS A 559 9.66 -21.51 33.68
N ALA A 560 10.20 -22.12 34.72
CA ALA A 560 11.32 -21.58 35.47
C ALA A 560 12.57 -21.36 34.60
N LYS A 561 12.86 -22.32 33.70
CA LYS A 561 14.00 -22.21 32.78
C LYS A 561 13.82 -21.09 31.76
N ILE A 562 12.62 -20.92 31.21
CA ILE A 562 12.33 -19.80 30.32
C ILE A 562 12.43 -18.44 31.04
N GLU A 563 11.91 -18.33 32.26
CA GLU A 563 12.01 -17.12 33.08
C GLU A 563 13.47 -16.76 33.37
N ALA A 564 14.29 -17.74 33.77
CA ALA A 564 15.71 -17.52 33.98
C ALA A 564 16.47 -17.10 32.73
N ALA A 565 16.10 -17.61 31.56
CA ALA A 565 16.72 -17.29 30.29
C ALA A 565 16.48 -15.85 29.83
N GLN A 566 15.53 -15.12 30.42
CA GLN A 566 15.25 -13.73 30.12
C GLN A 566 16.48 -12.82 30.28
N THR A 567 17.34 -13.12 31.26
CA THR A 567 18.54 -12.35 31.57
C THR A 567 19.74 -12.73 30.71
N VAL A 568 19.71 -13.91 30.08
CA VAL A 568 20.84 -14.49 29.34
C VAL A 568 20.65 -14.32 27.82
N LEU A 569 19.41 -14.47 27.34
CA LEU A 569 19.10 -14.37 25.91
C LEU A 569 19.05 -12.91 25.45
N THR A 570 19.37 -12.71 24.16
CA THR A 570 19.16 -11.39 23.55
C THR A 570 17.69 -11.00 23.58
N ALA A 571 17.40 -9.71 23.78
CA ALA A 571 16.02 -9.20 23.86
C ALA A 571 15.18 -9.60 22.62
N GLY A 572 15.78 -9.62 21.41
CA GLY A 572 15.10 -10.04 20.20
C GLY A 572 14.70 -11.53 20.20
N ARG A 573 15.61 -12.41 20.68
CA ARG A 573 15.32 -13.85 20.80
C ARG A 573 14.29 -14.13 21.88
N TRP A 574 14.45 -13.48 23.02
CA TRP A 574 13.48 -13.57 24.11
C TRP A 574 12.07 -13.19 23.63
N LEU A 575 11.88 -11.99 23.11
CA LEU A 575 10.56 -11.49 22.73
C LEU A 575 9.91 -12.27 21.56
N LYS A 576 10.71 -12.78 20.62
CA LYS A 576 10.17 -13.46 19.43
C LYS A 576 9.93 -14.96 19.65
N VAL A 577 10.73 -15.60 20.48
CA VAL A 577 10.73 -17.06 20.60
C VAL A 577 10.17 -17.51 21.93
N TRP A 578 10.71 -17.01 23.03
CA TRP A 578 10.45 -17.58 24.35
C TRP A 578 9.31 -16.91 25.12
N ALA A 579 9.14 -15.59 25.01
CA ALA A 579 8.04 -14.89 25.66
C ALA A 579 6.65 -15.39 25.20
N PRO A 580 6.35 -15.63 23.92
CA PRO A 580 5.08 -16.21 23.50
C PRO A 580 4.83 -17.62 24.07
N ARG A 581 5.89 -18.44 24.19
CA ARG A 581 5.80 -19.79 24.77
C ARG A 581 5.52 -19.74 26.27
N LEU A 582 6.17 -18.81 26.96
CA LEU A 582 5.94 -18.58 28.40
C LEU A 582 4.52 -18.09 28.66
N LEU A 583 4.07 -17.08 27.93
CA LEU A 583 2.69 -16.55 28.05
C LEU A 583 1.66 -17.66 27.84
N ARG A 584 1.83 -18.47 26.79
CA ARG A 584 0.90 -19.56 26.50
C ARG A 584 0.90 -20.62 27.60
N LEU A 585 2.07 -20.87 28.19
CA LEU A 585 2.20 -21.81 29.31
C LEU A 585 1.48 -21.30 30.55
N ILE A 586 1.69 -20.03 30.93
CA ILE A 586 1.10 -19.40 32.13
C ILE A 586 -0.41 -19.16 31.95
N ASP A 587 -0.83 -18.62 30.81
CA ASP A 587 -2.21 -18.16 30.65
C ASP A 587 -3.18 -19.26 30.21
N TYR A 588 -2.66 -20.35 29.63
CA TYR A 588 -3.52 -21.37 29.05
C TYR A 588 -3.31 -22.78 29.64
N TRP A 589 -2.07 -23.25 29.78
CA TRP A 589 -1.83 -24.64 30.16
C TRP A 589 -1.86 -24.84 31.67
N LEU A 590 -1.12 -24.06 32.44
CA LEU A 590 -1.04 -24.21 33.90
C LEU A 590 -2.38 -23.97 34.62
N PRO A 591 -3.24 -22.99 34.24
CA PRO A 591 -4.53 -22.78 34.92
C PRO A 591 -5.53 -23.92 34.76
N ARG A 592 -5.29 -24.84 33.82
CA ARG A 592 -6.15 -26.04 33.66
C ARG A 592 -5.93 -27.13 34.68
N ILE A 593 -4.86 -27.03 35.43
CA ILE A 593 -4.51 -28.01 36.47
C ILE A 593 -5.03 -27.46 37.79
N GLN A 594 -6.15 -28.01 38.23
CA GLN A 594 -6.83 -27.61 39.48
C GLN A 594 -6.79 -28.69 40.56
N ASP A 595 -6.33 -29.89 40.20
CA ASP A 595 -6.28 -31.03 41.14
C ASP A 595 -5.08 -30.87 42.07
N SER A 596 -5.36 -30.66 43.36
CA SER A 596 -4.37 -30.50 44.40
C SER A 596 -3.47 -31.74 44.57
N THR A 597 -4.00 -32.93 44.30
CA THR A 597 -3.23 -34.18 44.43
C THR A 597 -2.17 -34.27 43.32
N VAL A 598 -2.48 -33.82 42.13
CA VAL A 598 -1.53 -33.75 41.01
C VAL A 598 -0.45 -32.70 41.29
N ILE A 599 -0.84 -31.54 41.83
CA ILE A 599 0.10 -30.47 42.19
C ILE A 599 1.07 -30.95 43.27
N GLU A 600 0.57 -31.60 44.31
CA GLU A 600 1.40 -32.12 45.39
C GLU A 600 2.32 -33.25 44.89
N ALA A 601 1.83 -34.15 44.06
CA ALA A 601 2.64 -35.20 43.47
C ALA A 601 3.74 -34.62 42.55
N ALA A 602 3.42 -33.62 41.76
CA ALA A 602 4.38 -32.95 40.85
C ALA A 602 5.54 -32.29 41.64
N SER A 603 5.24 -31.68 42.80
CA SER A 603 6.26 -31.02 43.63
C SER A 603 7.26 -31.99 44.29
N ARG A 604 6.92 -33.28 44.35
CA ARG A 604 7.78 -34.34 44.93
C ARG A 604 8.65 -35.04 43.89
N LEU A 605 8.45 -34.77 42.59
CA LEU A 605 9.24 -35.42 41.54
C LEU A 605 10.63 -34.81 41.45
N ASP A 606 11.63 -35.64 41.54
CA ASP A 606 13.01 -35.30 41.23
C ASP A 606 13.23 -35.56 39.73
N LEU A 607 13.52 -34.49 38.98
CA LEU A 607 13.62 -34.52 37.52
C LEU A 607 14.98 -34.03 37.06
N ASP A 608 15.53 -34.73 36.09
CA ASP A 608 16.73 -34.25 35.39
C ASP A 608 16.54 -32.85 34.84
N GLU A 609 17.61 -32.08 34.74
CA GLU A 609 17.57 -30.75 34.17
C GLU A 609 17.15 -30.76 32.68
N LEU A 610 16.36 -29.77 32.31
CA LEU A 610 16.02 -29.55 30.92
C LEU A 610 17.22 -29.01 30.14
N PRO A 611 17.35 -29.32 28.84
CA PRO A 611 18.38 -28.75 27.96
C PRO A 611 18.41 -27.23 28.00
N GLU A 612 19.58 -26.65 27.72
CA GLU A 612 19.71 -25.20 27.63
C GLU A 612 18.82 -24.60 26.53
N LEU A 613 18.37 -23.37 26.76
CA LEU A 613 17.54 -22.64 25.80
C LEU A 613 18.43 -21.81 24.86
N GLU A 614 18.40 -22.13 23.60
CA GLU A 614 19.15 -21.43 22.55
C GLU A 614 18.30 -20.35 21.85
#